data_d96da3169e51d429cbb8fa481e2b802b
#
_entry.id   d96da3169e51d429cbb8fa481e2b802b
#
_cell.length_a   1.000
_cell.length_b   1.000
_cell.length_c   1.000
_cell.angle_alpha   90.00
_cell.angle_beta   90.00
_cell.angle_gamma   90.00
#
_symmetry.space_group_name_H-M   'P 1'
#
loop_
_entity.id
_entity.type
_entity.pdbx_description
1 polymer ?
#
loop_
_entity_poly.entity_id
_entity_poly.type
_entity_poly.pdbx_seq_one_letter_code
_entity_poly.pdbx_strand_id
1 'polypeptide(L)'
;MGNGQKRNDPCICGSGKKYKNCCLHKKNYIPISAIRFPETPEPFLNFVPSTEYQDHKIRAIWNTLHFRPPRETFHEFLILFAYKMTYGKDFHEQQLPLLPQNRHVTFKWWMAYCDWGVNNSDQYVETEHGKIYFGKSTGEVQSLLQHAFDLFCLQTVNRLPDFFIDRLKDTHEFQGVRYEVAVAAIMARAGFDIEFLDDKHKSEAHCEFIATHRESGQKIGVEAKSKRRKGVLHEDGVFDAETDFKGNIKHLFRKARTQKPEGIPFIIFIDMNLPSTSVNLQNLDIEPEKTWENDIDQIYANYKSKQSLMPDPFNALYFTNFAFYYSGNESVSNPWVTYIKKSDSPEHKISDMTVLDSILNSITRYSVIPKEI
;
A
#
# COMPACT_ATOMS: atom_id res chain seq x y z
N MET A 1 27.47 34.38 -5.93
CA MET A 1 28.91 34.02 -6.03
C MET A 1 28.95 32.54 -6.33
N GLY A 2 29.28 32.15 -7.57
CA GLY A 2 29.26 30.77 -8.00
C GLY A 2 30.35 29.99 -7.29
N ASN A 3 29.99 28.95 -6.57
CA ASN A 3 30.91 27.95 -6.02
C ASN A 3 31.58 27.26 -7.21
N GLY A 4 32.82 27.64 -7.49
CA GLY A 4 33.56 27.21 -8.66
C GLY A 4 34.05 25.77 -8.57
N GLN A 5 33.18 24.81 -8.80
CA GLN A 5 33.62 23.44 -9.02
C GLN A 5 34.54 23.39 -10.24
N LYS A 6 35.77 22.91 -10.04
CA LYS A 6 36.76 22.81 -11.12
C LYS A 6 36.44 21.60 -12.01
N ARG A 7 36.76 21.69 -13.28
CA ARG A 7 36.46 20.66 -14.30
C ARG A 7 36.93 19.24 -13.93
N ASN A 8 38.01 19.13 -13.17
CA ASN A 8 38.61 17.84 -12.81
C ASN A 8 38.22 17.32 -11.42
N ASP A 9 37.44 18.11 -10.64
CA ASP A 9 36.97 17.67 -9.32
C ASP A 9 35.99 16.50 -9.45
N PRO A 10 35.83 15.65 -8.41
CA PRO A 10 34.76 14.67 -8.37
C PRO A 10 33.40 15.37 -8.58
N CYS A 11 32.52 14.77 -9.39
CA CYS A 11 31.22 15.38 -9.66
C CYS A 11 30.35 15.37 -8.39
N ILE A 12 29.80 16.53 -8.05
CA ILE A 12 28.94 16.69 -6.85
C ILE A 12 27.62 15.92 -6.93
N CYS A 13 27.27 15.32 -8.10
CA CYS A 13 26.10 14.45 -8.25
C CYS A 13 26.31 13.04 -7.61
N GLY A 14 27.48 12.78 -7.02
CA GLY A 14 27.76 11.50 -6.38
C GLY A 14 28.11 10.33 -7.34
N SER A 15 28.23 10.59 -8.66
CA SER A 15 28.50 9.55 -9.68
C SER A 15 29.93 8.98 -9.64
N GLY A 16 30.85 9.52 -8.82
CA GLY A 16 32.28 9.15 -8.81
C GLY A 16 33.07 9.60 -10.03
N LYS A 17 32.46 10.18 -11.04
CA LYS A 17 33.10 10.69 -12.26
C LYS A 17 33.61 12.12 -12.06
N LYS A 18 34.62 12.52 -12.84
CA LYS A 18 35.06 13.93 -12.88
C LYS A 18 33.94 14.82 -13.40
N TYR A 19 33.80 16.03 -12.85
CA TYR A 19 32.74 17.00 -13.23
C TYR A 19 32.63 17.22 -14.74
N LYS A 20 33.76 17.37 -15.44
CA LYS A 20 33.81 17.50 -16.90
C LYS A 20 33.23 16.32 -17.69
N ASN A 21 33.29 15.13 -17.13
CA ASN A 21 32.81 13.90 -17.77
C ASN A 21 31.42 13.47 -17.27
N CYS A 22 30.77 14.31 -16.48
CA CYS A 22 29.46 14.01 -15.89
C CYS A 22 28.48 15.20 -16.10
N CYS A 23 28.47 16.17 -15.19
CA CYS A 23 27.45 17.23 -15.17
C CYS A 23 27.85 18.52 -15.88
N LEU A 24 29.13 18.74 -16.22
CA LEU A 24 29.57 19.98 -16.88
C LEU A 24 28.83 20.28 -18.20
N HIS A 25 28.43 19.25 -18.94
CA HIS A 25 27.75 19.37 -20.23
C HIS A 25 26.23 19.16 -20.15
N LYS A 26 25.69 18.87 -18.95
CA LYS A 26 24.25 18.79 -18.72
C LYS A 26 23.73 20.21 -18.52
N LYS A 27 22.99 20.73 -19.47
CA LYS A 27 22.43 22.10 -19.44
C LYS A 27 21.56 22.42 -18.21
N ASN A 28 21.10 21.40 -17.47
CA ASN A 28 20.15 21.54 -16.35
C ASN A 28 20.67 20.82 -15.09
N TYR A 29 21.96 21.02 -14.73
CA TYR A 29 22.45 20.50 -13.45
C TYR A 29 21.96 21.38 -12.31
N ILE A 30 21.12 20.82 -11.44
CA ILE A 30 20.68 21.43 -10.18
C ILE A 30 21.46 20.79 -9.04
N PRO A 31 22.28 21.55 -8.30
CA PRO A 31 22.93 21.00 -7.11
C PRO A 31 21.85 20.68 -6.06
N ILE A 32 21.90 19.46 -5.52
CA ILE A 32 20.95 19.00 -4.47
C ILE A 32 20.92 20.00 -3.29
N SER A 33 22.05 20.62 -2.96
CA SER A 33 22.16 21.65 -1.92
C SER A 33 21.34 22.93 -2.21
N ALA A 34 20.89 23.14 -3.46
CA ALA A 34 20.04 24.27 -3.82
C ALA A 34 18.55 23.96 -3.67
N ILE A 35 18.20 22.69 -3.48
CA ILE A 35 16.82 22.23 -3.30
C ILE A 35 16.52 22.27 -1.80
N ARG A 36 15.49 23.01 -1.42
CA ARG A 36 14.97 23.04 -0.04
C ARG A 36 13.65 22.30 -0.03
N PHE A 37 13.61 21.22 0.75
CA PHE A 37 12.36 20.50 1.01
C PHE A 37 11.68 21.11 2.24
N PRO A 38 10.36 21.31 2.21
CA PRO A 38 9.60 21.76 3.38
C PRO A 38 9.60 20.66 4.46
N GLU A 39 9.26 21.06 5.69
CA GLU A 39 9.04 20.08 6.76
C GLU A 39 7.86 19.17 6.41
N THR A 40 7.98 17.88 6.75
CA THR A 40 6.95 16.89 6.47
C THR A 40 5.74 17.13 7.39
N PRO A 41 4.55 17.40 6.86
CA PRO A 41 3.37 17.55 7.70
C PRO A 41 2.96 16.21 8.32
N GLU A 42 2.50 16.21 9.57
CA GLU A 42 1.82 15.05 10.13
C GLU A 42 0.57 14.70 9.29
N PRO A 43 0.28 13.42 9.06
CA PRO A 43 0.84 12.16 9.60
C PRO A 43 1.90 11.49 8.71
N PHE A 44 2.54 12.20 7.82
CA PHE A 44 3.46 11.65 6.81
C PHE A 44 4.94 11.95 7.15
N LEU A 45 5.30 11.91 8.43
CA LEU A 45 6.65 12.24 8.95
C LEU A 45 7.81 11.49 8.27
N ASN A 46 7.51 10.35 7.61
CA ASN A 46 8.52 9.54 6.96
C ASN A 46 8.76 9.91 5.48
N PHE A 47 8.01 10.86 4.94
CA PHE A 47 8.09 11.25 3.54
C PHE A 47 8.69 12.64 3.42
N VAL A 48 9.52 12.83 2.41
CA VAL A 48 10.05 14.15 2.06
C VAL A 48 9.03 14.86 1.18
N PRO A 49 8.45 15.98 1.62
CA PRO A 49 7.48 16.71 0.81
C PRO A 49 8.10 17.16 -0.51
N SER A 50 7.26 17.22 -1.55
CA SER A 50 7.68 17.77 -2.82
C SER A 50 8.08 19.25 -2.69
N THR A 51 8.98 19.71 -3.54
CA THR A 51 9.36 21.11 -3.61
C THR A 51 9.42 21.57 -5.07
N GLU A 52 9.29 22.84 -5.27
CA GLU A 52 9.43 23.44 -6.60
C GLU A 52 10.81 24.08 -6.74
N TYR A 53 11.45 23.85 -7.88
CA TYR A 53 12.70 24.48 -8.23
C TYR A 53 12.73 24.75 -9.73
N GLN A 54 12.86 26.04 -10.09
CA GLN A 54 12.69 26.52 -11.47
C GLN A 54 11.32 26.01 -12.01
N ASP A 55 11.27 25.49 -13.22
CA ASP A 55 10.03 24.99 -13.84
C ASP A 55 9.79 23.48 -13.57
N HIS A 56 10.22 22.98 -12.39
CA HIS A 56 10.08 21.56 -12.05
C HIS A 56 9.55 21.39 -10.63
N LYS A 57 8.63 20.45 -10.48
CA LYS A 57 8.28 19.85 -9.20
C LYS A 57 9.25 18.70 -8.91
N ILE A 58 9.87 18.70 -7.74
CA ILE A 58 10.86 17.71 -7.34
C ILE A 58 10.28 16.82 -6.25
N ARG A 59 10.31 15.52 -6.47
CA ARG A 59 9.88 14.51 -5.51
C ARG A 59 11.04 13.61 -5.16
N ALA A 60 11.26 13.38 -3.87
CA ALA A 60 12.26 12.46 -3.36
C ALA A 60 11.63 11.10 -3.06
N ILE A 61 12.19 10.05 -3.64
CA ILE A 61 11.83 8.67 -3.30
C ILE A 61 13.12 7.93 -2.99
N TRP A 62 13.28 7.52 -1.74
CA TRP A 62 14.53 6.93 -1.25
C TRP A 62 15.73 7.84 -1.58
N ASN A 63 16.69 7.34 -2.34
CA ASN A 63 17.90 8.06 -2.75
C ASN A 63 17.80 8.70 -4.14
N THR A 64 16.61 8.80 -4.71
CA THR A 64 16.38 9.28 -6.08
C THR A 64 15.49 10.52 -6.10
N LEU A 65 15.93 11.53 -6.85
CA LEU A 65 15.12 12.73 -7.11
C LEU A 65 14.45 12.62 -8.48
N HIS A 66 13.14 12.83 -8.49
CA HIS A 66 12.31 12.81 -9.67
C HIS A 66 11.91 14.25 -10.05
N PHE A 67 12.39 14.73 -11.19
CA PHE A 67 12.04 16.03 -11.75
C PHE A 67 10.79 15.88 -12.60
N ARG A 68 9.73 16.56 -12.21
CA ARG A 68 8.40 16.44 -12.80
C ARG A 68 7.88 17.79 -13.30
N PRO A 69 6.91 17.79 -14.25
CA PRO A 69 6.24 19.02 -14.65
C PRO A 69 5.58 19.71 -13.44
N PRO A 70 5.60 21.04 -13.33
CA PRO A 70 5.07 21.76 -12.16
C PRO A 70 3.58 21.55 -11.97
N ARG A 71 2.82 21.33 -13.06
CA ARG A 71 1.38 21.05 -13.03
C ARG A 71 1.01 19.64 -12.56
N GLU A 72 1.98 18.70 -12.51
CA GLU A 72 1.68 17.30 -12.18
C GLU A 72 1.18 17.18 -10.75
N THR A 73 -0.02 16.65 -10.59
CA THR A 73 -0.59 16.31 -9.28
C THR A 73 0.12 15.10 -8.68
N PHE A 74 0.00 14.94 -7.36
CA PHE A 74 0.54 13.75 -6.71
C PHE A 74 -0.15 12.46 -7.19
N HIS A 75 -1.45 12.50 -7.46
CA HIS A 75 -2.17 11.35 -8.01
C HIS A 75 -1.66 10.91 -9.39
N GLU A 76 -1.42 11.87 -10.31
CA GLU A 76 -0.81 11.56 -11.61
C GLU A 76 0.59 10.98 -11.46
N PHE A 77 1.38 11.53 -10.53
CA PHE A 77 2.69 10.99 -10.21
C PHE A 77 2.63 9.55 -9.69
N LEU A 78 1.73 9.24 -8.76
CA LEU A 78 1.54 7.89 -8.21
C LEU A 78 1.24 6.87 -9.30
N ILE A 79 0.34 7.20 -10.22
CA ILE A 79 -0.01 6.31 -11.33
C ILE A 79 1.19 6.07 -12.25
N LEU A 80 1.93 7.12 -12.59
CA LEU A 80 3.14 7.00 -13.38
C LEU A 80 4.20 6.18 -12.64
N PHE A 81 4.34 6.38 -11.33
CA PHE A 81 5.27 5.66 -10.48
C PHE A 81 4.96 4.15 -10.48
N ALA A 82 3.73 3.75 -10.21
CA ALA A 82 3.31 2.36 -10.29
C ALA A 82 3.52 1.79 -11.70
N TYR A 83 3.01 2.50 -12.71
CA TYR A 83 3.03 2.04 -14.10
C TYR A 83 4.45 1.85 -14.65
N LYS A 84 5.31 2.87 -14.54
CA LYS A 84 6.63 2.86 -15.21
C LYS A 84 7.77 2.44 -14.29
N MET A 85 7.74 2.84 -13.03
CA MET A 85 8.88 2.69 -12.13
C MET A 85 8.82 1.39 -11.34
N THR A 86 7.62 0.90 -11.01
CA THR A 86 7.46 -0.34 -10.24
C THR A 86 7.20 -1.53 -11.14
N TYR A 87 6.12 -1.52 -11.91
CA TYR A 87 5.81 -2.64 -12.81
C TYR A 87 6.70 -2.69 -14.06
N GLY A 88 7.17 -1.52 -14.51
CA GLY A 88 7.93 -1.38 -15.75
C GLY A 88 7.05 -1.28 -16.98
N LYS A 89 7.54 -0.49 -17.95
CA LYS A 89 6.83 -0.23 -19.21
C LYS A 89 6.53 -1.52 -19.99
N ASP A 90 7.49 -2.42 -20.06
CA ASP A 90 7.38 -3.66 -20.83
C ASP A 90 6.25 -4.57 -20.32
N PHE A 91 6.05 -4.64 -18.99
CA PHE A 91 4.95 -5.40 -18.41
C PHE A 91 3.59 -4.91 -18.93
N HIS A 92 3.38 -3.60 -18.98
CA HIS A 92 2.12 -3.03 -19.45
C HIS A 92 1.96 -3.16 -20.98
N GLU A 93 3.03 -3.00 -21.75
CA GLU A 93 2.99 -3.19 -23.20
C GLU A 93 2.60 -4.63 -23.58
N GLN A 94 3.01 -5.62 -22.79
CA GLN A 94 2.62 -7.01 -22.96
C GLN A 94 1.12 -7.26 -22.72
N GLN A 95 0.43 -6.38 -21.99
CA GLN A 95 -1.02 -6.51 -21.75
C GLN A 95 -1.87 -6.04 -22.94
N LEU A 96 -1.35 -5.15 -23.78
CA LEU A 96 -2.10 -4.54 -24.88
C LEU A 96 -2.67 -5.56 -25.89
N PRO A 97 -1.89 -6.57 -26.37
CA PRO A 97 -2.40 -7.55 -27.33
C PRO A 97 -3.33 -8.60 -26.71
N LEU A 98 -3.42 -8.68 -25.38
CA LEU A 98 -4.25 -9.67 -24.70
C LEU A 98 -5.73 -9.31 -24.79
N LEU A 99 -6.58 -10.34 -24.82
CA LEU A 99 -8.03 -10.16 -24.68
C LEU A 99 -8.34 -9.50 -23.32
N PRO A 100 -9.35 -8.63 -23.22
CA PRO A 100 -9.64 -7.87 -21.99
C PRO A 100 -9.74 -8.73 -20.73
N GLN A 101 -10.35 -9.92 -20.81
CA GLN A 101 -10.47 -10.85 -19.68
C GLN A 101 -9.12 -11.39 -19.20
N ASN A 102 -8.13 -11.52 -20.10
CA ASN A 102 -6.82 -12.10 -19.80
C ASN A 102 -5.79 -11.05 -19.34
N ARG A 103 -6.15 -9.76 -19.40
CA ARG A 103 -5.25 -8.69 -18.98
C ARG A 103 -5.10 -8.67 -17.47
N HIS A 104 -3.89 -8.33 -17.02
CA HIS A 104 -3.64 -8.15 -15.60
C HIS A 104 -4.53 -7.05 -15.00
N VAL A 105 -5.03 -7.24 -13.76
CA VAL A 105 -6.01 -6.34 -13.16
C VAL A 105 -5.48 -4.92 -12.98
N THR A 106 -4.19 -4.73 -12.67
CA THR A 106 -3.58 -3.41 -12.57
C THR A 106 -3.60 -2.65 -13.89
N PHE A 107 -3.49 -3.36 -15.02
CA PHE A 107 -3.67 -2.78 -16.35
C PHE A 107 -5.13 -2.41 -16.62
N LYS A 108 -6.09 -3.25 -16.18
CA LYS A 108 -7.52 -2.92 -16.28
C LYS A 108 -7.85 -1.66 -15.49
N TRP A 109 -7.34 -1.54 -14.26
CA TRP A 109 -7.50 -0.33 -13.45
C TRP A 109 -6.85 0.91 -14.08
N TRP A 110 -5.71 0.74 -14.74
CA TRP A 110 -5.08 1.83 -15.49
C TRP A 110 -5.93 2.28 -16.68
N MET A 111 -6.53 1.34 -17.43
CA MET A 111 -7.47 1.66 -18.51
C MET A 111 -8.69 2.41 -17.95
N ALA A 112 -9.27 1.95 -16.85
CA ALA A 112 -10.38 2.62 -16.17
C ALA A 112 -10.02 4.06 -15.73
N TYR A 113 -8.77 4.29 -15.29
CA TYR A 113 -8.28 5.64 -15.01
C TYR A 113 -8.20 6.51 -16.26
N CYS A 114 -7.74 5.99 -17.38
CA CYS A 114 -7.73 6.71 -18.65
C CYS A 114 -9.16 7.10 -19.08
N ASP A 115 -10.09 6.17 -19.01
CA ASP A 115 -11.51 6.41 -19.34
C ASP A 115 -12.14 7.43 -18.37
N TRP A 116 -11.81 7.34 -17.07
CA TRP A 116 -12.22 8.31 -16.06
C TRP A 116 -11.74 9.72 -16.41
N GLY A 117 -10.48 9.86 -16.85
CA GLY A 117 -9.91 11.15 -17.27
C GLY A 117 -10.64 11.76 -18.45
N VAL A 118 -11.01 10.94 -19.45
CA VAL A 118 -11.81 11.39 -20.60
C VAL A 118 -13.22 11.82 -20.17
N ASN A 119 -13.87 11.03 -19.31
CA ASN A 119 -15.25 11.29 -18.86
C ASN A 119 -15.36 12.51 -17.92
N ASN A 120 -14.26 12.96 -17.31
CA ASN A 120 -14.22 14.15 -16.44
C ASN A 120 -13.42 15.31 -17.06
N SER A 121 -13.21 15.30 -18.38
CA SER A 121 -12.39 16.29 -19.07
C SER A 121 -12.96 17.73 -19.09
N ASP A 122 -14.23 17.89 -18.73
CA ASP A 122 -14.93 19.17 -18.54
C ASP A 122 -14.87 19.69 -17.10
N GLN A 123 -14.42 18.89 -16.14
CA GLN A 123 -14.30 19.23 -14.74
C GLN A 123 -12.84 19.55 -14.40
N TYR A 124 -12.49 20.84 -14.36
CA TYR A 124 -11.15 21.28 -14.07
C TYR A 124 -11.09 22.59 -13.28
N VAL A 125 -9.96 22.83 -12.64
CA VAL A 125 -9.55 24.13 -12.12
C VAL A 125 -8.36 24.64 -12.94
N GLU A 126 -8.37 25.91 -13.26
CA GLU A 126 -7.22 26.58 -13.92
C GLU A 126 -6.20 26.98 -12.86
N THR A 127 -4.92 26.70 -13.15
CA THR A 127 -3.77 27.12 -12.34
C THR A 127 -2.77 27.87 -13.23
N GLU A 128 -1.77 28.50 -12.65
CA GLU A 128 -0.68 29.13 -13.40
C GLU A 128 0.10 28.16 -14.31
N HIS A 129 0.04 26.86 -13.98
CA HIS A 129 0.73 25.78 -14.72
C HIS A 129 -0.19 25.02 -15.68
N GLY A 130 -1.49 25.38 -15.76
CA GLY A 130 -2.48 24.74 -16.63
C GLY A 130 -3.67 24.17 -15.89
N LYS A 131 -4.42 23.29 -16.56
CA LYS A 131 -5.64 22.68 -16.01
C LYS A 131 -5.32 21.49 -15.15
N ILE A 132 -5.94 21.41 -13.97
CA ILE A 132 -5.98 20.25 -13.11
C ILE A 132 -7.39 19.69 -13.13
N TYR A 133 -7.54 18.45 -13.60
CA TYR A 133 -8.83 17.76 -13.70
C TYR A 133 -9.19 17.10 -12.38
N PHE A 134 -10.48 17.07 -12.06
CA PHE A 134 -10.97 16.43 -10.86
C PHE A 134 -12.28 15.70 -11.14
N GLY A 135 -12.63 14.75 -10.28
CA GLY A 135 -13.85 13.98 -10.38
C GLY A 135 -13.93 12.94 -9.26
N LYS A 136 -15.11 12.38 -9.09
CA LYS A 136 -15.32 11.30 -8.13
C LYS A 136 -14.68 10.02 -8.65
N SER A 137 -13.81 9.39 -7.87
CA SER A 137 -13.16 8.14 -8.27
C SER A 137 -14.14 6.98 -8.30
N THR A 138 -13.99 6.10 -9.30
CA THR A 138 -14.63 4.79 -9.33
C THR A 138 -13.88 3.79 -8.47
N GLY A 139 -14.44 2.62 -8.23
CA GLY A 139 -13.78 1.55 -7.47
C GLY A 139 -12.47 1.09 -8.08
N GLU A 140 -12.40 1.00 -9.40
CA GLU A 140 -11.18 0.62 -10.12
C GLU A 140 -10.11 1.72 -10.06
N VAL A 141 -10.51 2.98 -10.22
CA VAL A 141 -9.60 4.13 -10.09
C VAL A 141 -9.06 4.25 -8.66
N GLN A 142 -9.93 4.07 -7.66
CA GLN A 142 -9.51 4.07 -6.26
C GLN A 142 -8.56 2.92 -5.95
N SER A 143 -8.79 1.73 -6.52
CA SER A 143 -7.92 0.57 -6.37
C SER A 143 -6.53 0.83 -6.96
N LEU A 144 -6.47 1.45 -8.14
CA LEU A 144 -5.20 1.82 -8.77
C LEU A 144 -4.43 2.83 -7.93
N LEU A 145 -5.08 3.91 -7.52
CA LEU A 145 -4.47 4.98 -6.73
C LEU A 145 -3.98 4.46 -5.38
N GLN A 146 -4.80 3.66 -4.68
CA GLN A 146 -4.41 3.11 -3.39
C GLN A 146 -3.23 2.15 -3.52
N HIS A 147 -3.26 1.25 -4.51
CA HIS A 147 -2.15 0.34 -4.77
C HIS A 147 -0.86 1.10 -5.13
N ALA A 148 -0.97 2.13 -5.96
CA ALA A 148 0.16 2.98 -6.33
C ALA A 148 0.73 3.74 -5.12
N PHE A 149 -0.14 4.19 -4.22
CA PHE A 149 0.28 4.86 -2.98
C PHE A 149 0.96 3.90 -2.00
N ASP A 150 0.47 2.67 -1.87
CA ASP A 150 1.12 1.65 -1.05
C ASP A 150 2.53 1.33 -1.56
N LEU A 151 2.69 1.15 -2.87
CA LEU A 151 4.00 0.96 -3.51
C LEU A 151 4.92 2.17 -3.30
N PHE A 152 4.41 3.39 -3.44
CA PHE A 152 5.15 4.62 -3.19
C PHE A 152 5.64 4.70 -1.74
N CYS A 153 4.77 4.42 -0.77
CA CYS A 153 5.13 4.42 0.66
C CYS A 153 6.29 3.47 0.94
N LEU A 154 6.23 2.24 0.42
CA LEU A 154 7.29 1.25 0.62
C LEU A 154 8.60 1.63 -0.07
N GLN A 155 8.55 2.15 -1.29
CA GLN A 155 9.75 2.58 -2.01
C GLN A 155 10.42 3.78 -1.34
N THR A 156 9.65 4.63 -0.66
CA THR A 156 10.18 5.84 -0.02
C THR A 156 10.92 5.51 1.29
N VAL A 157 10.41 4.57 2.08
CA VAL A 157 10.99 4.22 3.39
C VAL A 157 11.93 3.01 3.34
N ASN A 158 11.63 2.08 2.47
CA ASN A 158 12.44 0.89 2.24
C ASN A 158 12.18 0.39 0.83
N ARG A 159 13.23 0.06 0.10
CA ARG A 159 13.07 -0.45 -1.27
C ARG A 159 12.24 -1.75 -1.24
N LEU A 160 11.12 -1.76 -1.96
CA LEU A 160 10.33 -2.97 -2.16
C LEU A 160 11.19 -4.02 -2.89
N PRO A 161 11.39 -5.22 -2.33
CA PRO A 161 12.23 -6.24 -2.96
C PRO A 161 11.69 -6.66 -4.32
N ASP A 162 12.59 -6.98 -5.27
CA ASP A 162 12.22 -7.35 -6.64
C ASP A 162 11.28 -8.56 -6.67
N PHE A 163 11.45 -9.53 -5.76
CA PHE A 163 10.56 -10.70 -5.69
C PHE A 163 9.10 -10.35 -5.39
N PHE A 164 8.82 -9.25 -4.65
CA PHE A 164 7.44 -8.77 -4.48
C PHE A 164 6.87 -8.23 -5.80
N ILE A 165 7.70 -7.54 -6.57
CA ILE A 165 7.28 -7.02 -7.89
C ILE A 165 6.93 -8.17 -8.83
N ASP A 166 7.74 -9.25 -8.83
CA ASP A 166 7.47 -10.44 -9.63
C ASP A 166 6.17 -11.13 -9.20
N ARG A 167 5.95 -11.30 -7.90
CA ARG A 167 4.69 -11.84 -7.34
C ARG A 167 3.48 -10.96 -7.65
N LEU A 168 3.65 -9.62 -7.67
CA LEU A 168 2.60 -8.68 -8.05
C LEU A 168 2.23 -8.76 -9.54
N LYS A 169 3.14 -9.25 -10.40
CA LYS A 169 2.89 -9.50 -11.82
C LYS A 169 2.25 -10.86 -12.08
N ASP A 170 2.37 -11.79 -11.13
CA ASP A 170 1.76 -13.10 -11.21
C ASP A 170 0.28 -13.05 -10.83
N THR A 171 -0.59 -13.39 -11.78
CA THR A 171 -2.04 -13.38 -11.58
C THR A 171 -2.50 -14.34 -10.48
N HIS A 172 -1.79 -15.43 -10.22
CA HIS A 172 -2.14 -16.41 -9.18
C HIS A 172 -1.77 -15.94 -7.78
N GLU A 173 -0.72 -15.11 -7.66
CA GLU A 173 -0.27 -14.59 -6.35
C GLU A 173 -0.88 -13.22 -6.01
N PHE A 174 -1.37 -12.50 -7.00
CA PHE A 174 -1.74 -11.09 -6.87
C PHE A 174 -2.69 -10.78 -5.70
N GLN A 175 -3.74 -11.59 -5.47
CA GLN A 175 -4.68 -11.35 -4.36
C GLN A 175 -3.98 -11.30 -2.99
N GLY A 176 -3.06 -12.23 -2.75
CA GLY A 176 -2.31 -12.30 -1.50
C GLY A 176 -1.28 -11.19 -1.38
N VAL A 177 -0.38 -11.11 -2.35
CA VAL A 177 0.76 -10.18 -2.29
C VAL A 177 0.33 -8.71 -2.30
N ARG A 178 -0.76 -8.34 -3.00
CA ARG A 178 -1.35 -7.02 -2.92
C ARG A 178 -1.66 -6.62 -1.46
N TYR A 179 -2.18 -7.56 -0.69
CA TYR A 179 -2.51 -7.29 0.70
C TYR A 179 -1.27 -7.24 1.62
N GLU A 180 -0.29 -8.09 1.39
CA GLU A 180 1.01 -8.02 2.08
C GLU A 180 1.65 -6.64 1.88
N VAL A 181 1.64 -6.11 0.64
CA VAL A 181 2.09 -4.76 0.31
C VAL A 181 1.28 -3.68 1.02
N ALA A 182 -0.05 -3.81 1.06
CA ALA A 182 -0.92 -2.85 1.75
C ALA A 182 -0.63 -2.79 3.26
N VAL A 183 -0.47 -3.94 3.91
CA VAL A 183 -0.13 -4.02 5.35
C VAL A 183 1.26 -3.44 5.62
N ALA A 184 2.25 -3.78 4.81
CA ALA A 184 3.59 -3.20 4.94
C ALA A 184 3.58 -1.67 4.75
N ALA A 185 2.79 -1.14 3.80
CA ALA A 185 2.61 0.30 3.60
C ALA A 185 1.90 0.97 4.79
N ILE A 186 0.92 0.31 5.42
CA ILE A 186 0.30 0.77 6.66
C ILE A 186 1.35 0.92 7.76
N MET A 187 2.20 -0.10 7.95
CA MET A 187 3.26 -0.07 8.96
C MET A 187 4.31 1.00 8.65
N ALA A 188 4.71 1.16 7.38
CA ALA A 188 5.63 2.20 6.95
C ALA A 188 5.10 3.61 7.28
N ARG A 189 3.81 3.88 6.99
CA ARG A 189 3.15 5.15 7.34
C ARG A 189 3.00 5.35 8.85
N ALA A 190 2.87 4.26 9.60
CA ALA A 190 2.85 4.30 11.06
C ALA A 190 4.24 4.53 11.71
N GLY A 191 5.29 4.79 10.92
CA GLY A 191 6.62 5.11 11.43
C GLY A 191 7.54 3.91 11.63
N PHE A 192 7.29 2.80 10.95
CA PHE A 192 8.13 1.60 11.04
C PHE A 192 9.08 1.45 9.86
N ASP A 193 10.27 0.96 10.13
CA ASP A 193 11.15 0.36 9.15
C ASP A 193 10.75 -1.10 8.94
N ILE A 194 10.72 -1.54 7.67
CA ILE A 194 10.21 -2.86 7.28
C ILE A 194 11.37 -3.73 6.80
N GLU A 195 11.49 -4.91 7.37
CA GLU A 195 12.42 -5.96 6.97
C GLU A 195 11.63 -7.18 6.50
N PHE A 196 11.50 -7.36 5.18
CA PHE A 196 10.83 -8.52 4.61
C PHE A 196 11.67 -9.77 4.82
N LEU A 197 11.03 -10.86 5.24
CA LEU A 197 11.68 -12.14 5.42
C LEU A 197 11.66 -12.91 4.09
N ASP A 198 12.83 -13.43 3.68
CA ASP A 198 12.96 -14.14 2.40
C ASP A 198 12.41 -15.57 2.51
N ASP A 199 11.43 -15.88 1.66
CA ASP A 199 10.83 -17.22 1.53
C ASP A 199 11.82 -18.31 1.06
N LYS A 200 13.06 -17.95 0.72
CA LYS A 200 14.08 -18.94 0.30
C LYS A 200 14.48 -19.93 1.39
N HIS A 201 14.21 -19.60 2.66
CA HIS A 201 14.44 -20.47 3.81
C HIS A 201 13.13 -21.13 4.30
N LYS A 202 12.36 -21.72 3.38
CA LYS A 202 11.03 -22.35 3.62
C LYS A 202 10.99 -23.49 4.65
N SER A 203 12.07 -23.79 5.36
CA SER A 203 12.12 -24.85 6.36
C SER A 203 11.44 -24.49 7.69
N GLU A 204 11.22 -23.22 7.98
CA GLU A 204 10.59 -22.73 9.21
C GLU A 204 9.41 -21.81 8.91
N ALA A 205 8.33 -21.94 9.68
CA ALA A 205 7.19 -21.04 9.59
C ALA A 205 7.60 -19.67 10.14
N HIS A 206 7.53 -18.63 9.32
CA HIS A 206 7.84 -17.25 9.69
C HIS A 206 6.76 -16.29 9.25
N CYS A 207 6.66 -15.13 9.92
CA CYS A 207 5.78 -14.04 9.54
C CYS A 207 6.26 -13.35 8.26
N GLU A 208 5.42 -12.51 7.65
CA GLU A 208 5.73 -11.84 6.38
C GLU A 208 6.92 -10.87 6.50
N PHE A 209 6.99 -10.13 7.62
CA PHE A 209 8.09 -9.18 7.86
C PHE A 209 8.24 -8.82 9.34
N ILE A 210 9.41 -8.27 9.67
CA ILE A 210 9.67 -7.61 10.94
C ILE A 210 9.54 -6.10 10.74
N ALA A 211 8.78 -5.44 11.60
CA ALA A 211 8.60 -4.00 11.62
C ALA A 211 9.29 -3.42 12.87
N THR A 212 10.17 -2.43 12.70
CA THR A 212 10.86 -1.74 13.79
C THR A 212 10.37 -0.30 13.88
N HIS A 213 9.70 0.03 14.98
CA HIS A 213 9.22 1.40 15.22
C HIS A 213 10.40 2.35 15.44
N ARG A 214 10.50 3.42 14.64
CA ARG A 214 11.70 4.27 14.58
C ARG A 214 11.96 5.03 15.87
N GLU A 215 10.92 5.51 16.53
CA GLU A 215 11.07 6.31 17.75
C GLU A 215 11.42 5.46 18.96
N SER A 216 10.71 4.33 19.17
CA SER A 216 10.89 3.50 20.36
C SER A 216 11.88 2.34 20.17
N GLY A 217 12.26 2.00 18.93
CA GLY A 217 13.04 0.82 18.62
C GLY A 217 12.29 -0.51 18.81
N GLN A 218 10.98 -0.48 19.12
CA GLN A 218 10.17 -1.67 19.33
C GLN A 218 10.07 -2.49 18.06
N LYS A 219 10.53 -3.74 18.11
CA LYS A 219 10.38 -4.72 17.03
C LYS A 219 9.07 -5.49 17.18
N ILE A 220 8.40 -5.73 16.07
CA ILE A 220 7.13 -6.46 15.99
C ILE A 220 7.17 -7.36 14.76
N GLY A 221 6.84 -8.64 14.91
CA GLY A 221 6.53 -9.50 13.79
C GLY A 221 5.15 -9.18 13.23
N VAL A 222 5.01 -9.16 11.93
CA VAL A 222 3.74 -8.86 11.25
C VAL A 222 3.40 -9.96 10.25
N GLU A 223 2.20 -10.47 10.38
CA GLU A 223 1.63 -11.45 9.46
C GLU A 223 0.44 -10.85 8.73
N ALA A 224 0.35 -11.09 7.41
CA ALA A 224 -0.72 -10.61 6.56
C ALA A 224 -1.33 -11.76 5.75
N LYS A 225 -2.63 -11.98 5.89
CA LYS A 225 -3.36 -13.00 5.13
C LYS A 225 -4.59 -12.41 4.48
N SER A 226 -4.74 -12.61 3.18
CA SER A 226 -5.96 -12.24 2.44
C SER A 226 -6.81 -13.47 2.16
N LYS A 227 -8.12 -13.34 2.34
CA LYS A 227 -9.07 -14.36 1.93
C LYS A 227 -9.19 -14.36 0.41
N ARG A 228 -8.81 -15.46 -0.23
CA ARG A 228 -9.04 -15.62 -1.67
C ARG A 228 -10.53 -15.74 -1.95
N ARG A 229 -11.00 -14.95 -2.91
CA ARG A 229 -12.38 -14.94 -3.37
C ARG A 229 -12.45 -15.19 -4.87
N LYS A 230 -13.42 -16.00 -5.27
CA LYS A 230 -13.69 -16.31 -6.68
C LYS A 230 -14.18 -15.07 -7.44
N GLY A 231 -13.89 -15.00 -8.72
CA GLY A 231 -14.39 -13.97 -9.63
C GLY A 231 -13.76 -12.60 -9.50
N VAL A 232 -12.74 -12.43 -8.63
CA VAL A 232 -12.03 -11.15 -8.45
C VAL A 232 -10.53 -11.35 -8.48
N LEU A 233 -9.81 -10.31 -8.90
CA LEU A 233 -8.34 -10.25 -8.86
C LEU A 233 -7.67 -11.52 -9.42
N HIS A 234 -8.14 -12.00 -10.57
CA HIS A 234 -7.68 -13.18 -11.33
C HIS A 234 -8.08 -14.56 -10.76
N GLU A 235 -8.79 -14.62 -9.65
CA GLU A 235 -9.29 -15.91 -9.17
C GLU A 235 -10.49 -16.36 -10.03
N ASP A 236 -10.45 -17.56 -10.53
CA ASP A 236 -11.52 -18.13 -11.38
C ASP A 236 -12.85 -18.26 -10.62
N GLY A 237 -13.94 -18.24 -11.37
CA GLY A 237 -15.29 -18.45 -10.86
C GLY A 237 -16.08 -17.16 -10.70
N VAL A 238 -17.20 -17.24 -9.99
CA VAL A 238 -18.09 -16.12 -9.73
C VAL A 238 -18.26 -15.96 -8.21
N PHE A 239 -18.18 -14.73 -7.74
CA PHE A 239 -18.49 -14.41 -6.35
C PHE A 239 -19.98 -14.61 -6.11
N ASP A 240 -20.33 -15.45 -5.14
CA ASP A 240 -21.71 -15.69 -4.72
C ASP A 240 -21.98 -14.96 -3.40
N ALA A 241 -22.76 -13.88 -3.48
CA ALA A 241 -23.06 -13.05 -2.31
C ALA A 241 -23.78 -13.83 -1.19
N GLU A 242 -24.58 -14.84 -1.50
CA GLU A 242 -25.33 -15.59 -0.49
C GLU A 242 -24.42 -16.54 0.32
N THR A 243 -23.48 -17.22 -0.36
CA THR A 243 -22.61 -18.22 0.28
C THR A 243 -21.26 -17.66 0.69
N ASP A 244 -20.73 -16.67 -0.04
CA ASP A 244 -19.39 -16.13 0.16
C ASP A 244 -19.34 -14.94 1.13
N PHE A 245 -20.49 -14.41 1.57
CA PHE A 245 -20.56 -13.24 2.46
C PHE A 245 -20.02 -13.51 3.87
N LYS A 246 -19.94 -14.77 4.26
CA LYS A 246 -19.32 -15.17 5.52
C LYS A 246 -17.81 -14.96 5.47
N GLY A 247 -17.23 -14.53 6.57
CA GLY A 247 -15.79 -14.35 6.70
C GLY A 247 -15.01 -15.60 6.34
N ASN A 248 -15.44 -16.76 6.85
CA ASN A 248 -14.81 -18.05 6.61
C ASN A 248 -13.29 -18.06 6.83
N ILE A 249 -12.82 -17.28 7.84
CA ILE A 249 -11.40 -17.00 8.07
C ILE A 249 -10.75 -17.93 9.09
N LYS A 250 -11.49 -18.88 9.66
CA LYS A 250 -11.00 -19.80 10.71
C LYS A 250 -9.68 -20.49 10.34
N HIS A 251 -9.55 -20.91 9.07
CA HIS A 251 -8.33 -21.54 8.58
C HIS A 251 -7.17 -20.53 8.49
N LEU A 252 -7.44 -19.32 7.93
CA LEU A 252 -6.43 -18.25 7.83
C LEU A 252 -5.93 -17.83 9.22
N PHE A 253 -6.84 -17.61 10.16
CA PHE A 253 -6.50 -17.26 11.54
C PHE A 253 -5.65 -18.35 12.20
N ARG A 254 -5.99 -19.65 12.02
CA ARG A 254 -5.18 -20.76 12.52
C ARG A 254 -3.79 -20.76 11.90
N LYS A 255 -3.68 -20.60 10.58
CA LYS A 255 -2.40 -20.56 9.85
C LYS A 255 -1.55 -19.37 10.28
N ALA A 256 -2.13 -18.16 10.34
CA ALA A 256 -1.42 -16.96 10.74
C ALA A 256 -0.79 -17.08 12.14
N ARG A 257 -1.51 -17.63 13.11
CA ARG A 257 -0.97 -17.81 14.47
C ARG A 257 0.25 -18.73 14.56
N THR A 258 0.39 -19.69 13.65
CA THR A 258 1.56 -20.60 13.63
C THR A 258 2.81 -19.96 13.05
N GLN A 259 2.70 -18.77 12.48
CA GLN A 259 3.81 -17.99 11.89
C GLN A 259 4.40 -16.96 12.85
N LYS A 260 4.11 -17.11 14.15
CA LYS A 260 4.63 -16.26 15.21
C LYS A 260 6.16 -16.31 15.24
N PRO A 261 6.85 -15.14 15.23
CA PRO A 261 8.29 -15.08 15.44
C PRO A 261 8.66 -15.38 16.90
N GLU A 262 9.90 -15.78 17.13
CA GLU A 262 10.41 -15.99 18.48
C GLU A 262 10.77 -14.66 19.17
N GLY A 263 10.44 -14.56 20.46
CA GLY A 263 10.99 -13.55 21.36
C GLY A 263 10.51 -12.10 21.13
N ILE A 264 9.60 -11.84 20.19
CA ILE A 264 9.10 -10.49 19.92
C ILE A 264 7.56 -10.46 19.87
N PRO A 265 6.94 -9.29 20.13
CA PRO A 265 5.52 -9.08 19.91
C PRO A 265 5.09 -9.42 18.49
N PHE A 266 3.83 -9.83 18.33
CA PHE A 266 3.30 -10.28 17.06
C PHE A 266 1.93 -9.68 16.77
N ILE A 267 1.72 -9.21 15.55
CA ILE A 267 0.47 -8.64 15.07
C ILE A 267 0.04 -9.39 13.80
N ILE A 268 -1.25 -9.66 13.69
CA ILE A 268 -1.83 -10.37 12.56
C ILE A 268 -2.85 -9.48 11.86
N PHE A 269 -2.74 -9.36 10.54
CA PHE A 269 -3.71 -8.72 9.67
C PHE A 269 -4.41 -9.77 8.80
N ILE A 270 -5.75 -9.71 8.73
CA ILE A 270 -6.55 -10.60 7.90
C ILE A 270 -7.52 -9.77 7.06
N ASP A 271 -7.35 -9.82 5.73
CA ASP A 271 -8.27 -9.19 4.78
C ASP A 271 -9.47 -10.09 4.52
N MET A 272 -10.66 -9.54 4.73
CA MET A 272 -11.91 -10.23 4.47
C MET A 272 -12.19 -10.37 2.98
N ASN A 273 -11.71 -9.41 2.19
CA ASN A 273 -11.85 -9.36 0.75
C ASN A 273 -13.29 -9.58 0.28
N LEU A 274 -14.21 -8.75 0.81
CA LEU A 274 -15.63 -8.81 0.55
C LEU A 274 -16.12 -7.52 -0.14
N PRO A 275 -17.18 -7.57 -0.93
CA PRO A 275 -17.88 -6.37 -1.39
C PRO A 275 -18.28 -5.47 -0.22
N SER A 276 -18.31 -4.15 -0.44
CA SER A 276 -18.80 -3.22 0.58
C SER A 276 -20.26 -3.53 0.90
N THR A 277 -20.57 -3.68 2.18
CA THR A 277 -21.92 -3.98 2.66
C THR A 277 -22.94 -2.91 2.31
N SER A 278 -22.51 -1.67 2.11
CA SER A 278 -23.38 -0.56 1.74
C SER A 278 -24.05 -0.70 0.36
N VAL A 279 -23.43 -1.47 -0.54
CA VAL A 279 -23.96 -1.65 -1.90
C VAL A 279 -25.03 -2.76 -1.96
N ASN A 280 -24.97 -3.75 -1.08
CA ASN A 280 -25.81 -4.94 -1.16
C ASN A 280 -26.82 -5.13 -0.02
N LEU A 281 -26.62 -4.51 1.17
CA LEU A 281 -27.52 -4.71 2.31
C LEU A 281 -28.87 -4.00 2.15
N GLN A 282 -28.99 -2.99 1.29
CA GLN A 282 -30.29 -2.35 1.03
C GLN A 282 -31.24 -3.22 0.19
N ASN A 283 -30.71 -4.25 -0.48
CA ASN A 283 -31.48 -5.17 -1.33
C ASN A 283 -31.50 -6.63 -0.83
N LEU A 284 -30.74 -6.95 0.21
CA LEU A 284 -30.76 -8.26 0.83
C LEU A 284 -31.24 -8.08 2.27
N ASP A 285 -32.34 -8.77 2.63
CA ASP A 285 -32.77 -8.96 4.03
C ASP A 285 -31.73 -9.79 4.81
N ILE A 286 -30.47 -9.30 4.88
CA ILE A 286 -29.43 -9.92 5.68
C ILE A 286 -29.65 -9.48 7.13
N GLU A 287 -30.07 -10.43 7.95
CA GLU A 287 -30.18 -10.21 9.40
C GLU A 287 -28.84 -9.72 9.96
N PRO A 288 -28.82 -8.73 10.85
CA PRO A 288 -27.57 -8.22 11.47
C PRO A 288 -26.69 -9.33 12.08
N GLU A 289 -27.27 -10.46 12.41
CA GLU A 289 -26.56 -11.63 12.98
C GLU A 289 -25.71 -12.40 11.97
N LYS A 290 -25.80 -12.09 10.68
CA LYS A 290 -25.05 -12.77 9.61
C LYS A 290 -23.89 -11.94 9.06
N THR A 291 -23.43 -10.92 9.80
CA THR A 291 -22.27 -10.13 9.39
C THR A 291 -20.97 -10.90 9.61
N TRP A 292 -19.94 -10.56 8.83
CA TRP A 292 -18.63 -11.16 8.99
C TRP A 292 -17.99 -10.83 10.35
N GLU A 293 -18.37 -9.72 10.99
CA GLU A 293 -17.95 -9.34 12.34
C GLU A 293 -18.43 -10.37 13.37
N ASN A 294 -19.66 -10.84 13.27
CA ASN A 294 -20.20 -11.90 14.12
C ASN A 294 -19.45 -13.23 13.93
N ASP A 295 -19.09 -13.58 12.68
CA ASP A 295 -18.25 -14.74 12.40
C ASP A 295 -16.89 -14.64 13.11
N ILE A 296 -16.28 -13.44 13.09
CA ILE A 296 -15.01 -13.17 13.79
C ILE A 296 -15.17 -13.33 15.30
N ASP A 297 -16.24 -12.77 15.86
CA ASP A 297 -16.51 -12.88 17.30
C ASP A 297 -16.68 -14.33 17.74
N GLN A 298 -17.41 -15.13 16.99
CA GLN A 298 -17.57 -16.56 17.26
C GLN A 298 -16.25 -17.32 17.13
N ILE A 299 -15.46 -17.04 16.09
CA ILE A 299 -14.14 -17.67 15.88
C ILE A 299 -13.20 -17.31 17.04
N TYR A 300 -13.19 -16.05 17.45
CA TYR A 300 -12.35 -15.55 18.55
C TYR A 300 -12.80 -16.11 19.90
N ALA A 301 -14.08 -16.12 20.20
CA ALA A 301 -14.64 -16.72 21.42
C ALA A 301 -14.32 -18.21 21.52
N ASN A 302 -14.50 -18.96 20.42
CA ASN A 302 -14.13 -20.37 20.35
C ASN A 302 -12.62 -20.62 20.51
N TYR A 303 -11.79 -19.71 20.05
CA TYR A 303 -10.36 -19.74 20.28
C TYR A 303 -10.03 -19.53 21.76
N LYS A 304 -10.56 -18.46 22.37
CA LYS A 304 -10.31 -18.12 23.80
C LYS A 304 -10.80 -19.21 24.74
N SER A 305 -11.95 -19.82 24.48
CA SER A 305 -12.47 -20.94 25.31
C SER A 305 -11.53 -22.16 25.37
N LYS A 306 -10.75 -22.39 24.30
CA LYS A 306 -9.78 -23.50 24.22
C LYS A 306 -8.39 -23.16 24.76
N GLN A 307 -8.09 -21.85 24.91
CA GLN A 307 -6.78 -21.33 25.29
C GLN A 307 -6.79 -20.64 26.67
N SER A 308 -7.80 -20.87 27.50
CA SER A 308 -8.13 -20.08 28.71
C SER A 308 -6.98 -19.91 29.72
N LEU A 309 -5.92 -20.71 29.65
CA LEU A 309 -4.77 -20.67 30.57
C LEU A 309 -3.44 -20.34 29.87
N MET A 310 -3.40 -20.23 28.56
CA MET A 310 -2.17 -19.94 27.82
C MET A 310 -2.16 -18.50 27.30
N PRO A 311 -1.00 -17.84 27.30
CA PRO A 311 -0.89 -16.53 26.66
C PRO A 311 -1.18 -16.61 25.17
N ASP A 312 -1.73 -15.52 24.62
CA ASP A 312 -1.97 -15.43 23.18
C ASP A 312 -0.63 -15.27 22.43
N PRO A 313 -0.44 -15.94 21.30
CA PRO A 313 0.76 -15.77 20.49
C PRO A 313 0.84 -14.40 19.79
N PHE A 314 -0.16 -13.54 19.91
CA PHE A 314 -0.27 -12.23 19.26
C PHE A 314 -0.71 -11.15 20.24
N ASN A 315 -0.42 -9.88 19.88
CA ASN A 315 -0.84 -8.69 20.63
C ASN A 315 -2.16 -8.12 20.10
N ALA A 316 -2.34 -8.14 18.78
CA ALA A 316 -3.55 -7.64 18.14
C ALA A 316 -3.83 -8.40 16.84
N LEU A 317 -5.12 -8.49 16.54
CA LEU A 317 -5.67 -8.98 15.27
C LEU A 317 -6.41 -7.83 14.60
N TYR A 318 -6.01 -7.49 13.39
CA TYR A 318 -6.67 -6.50 12.56
C TYR A 318 -7.38 -7.22 11.42
N PHE A 319 -8.71 -7.16 11.42
CA PHE A 319 -9.53 -7.65 10.32
C PHE A 319 -9.92 -6.46 9.46
N THR A 320 -9.54 -6.49 8.19
CA THR A 320 -9.73 -5.38 7.27
C THR A 320 -10.54 -5.80 6.05
N ASN A 321 -11.14 -4.85 5.38
CA ASN A 321 -11.80 -5.07 4.11
C ASN A 321 -11.50 -3.89 3.17
N PHE A 322 -10.43 -3.99 2.38
CA PHE A 322 -9.91 -2.94 1.49
C PHE A 322 -10.23 -3.22 0.02
N ALA A 323 -11.44 -3.67 -0.24
CA ALA A 323 -11.85 -4.23 -1.52
C ALA A 323 -12.58 -3.20 -2.42
N PHE A 324 -11.94 -2.07 -2.74
CA PHE A 324 -12.50 -1.00 -3.58
C PHE A 324 -12.93 -1.50 -4.97
N TYR A 325 -12.18 -2.45 -5.53
CA TYR A 325 -12.40 -3.01 -6.87
C TYR A 325 -13.75 -3.69 -7.06
N TYR A 326 -14.46 -4.08 -5.99
CA TYR A 326 -15.82 -4.60 -6.10
C TYR A 326 -16.83 -3.56 -6.59
N SER A 327 -16.54 -2.27 -6.43
CA SER A 327 -17.40 -1.21 -6.94
C SER A 327 -17.24 -0.98 -8.45
N GLY A 328 -16.24 -1.59 -9.11
CA GLY A 328 -16.02 -1.47 -10.54
C GLY A 328 -15.99 0.00 -11.00
N ASN A 329 -16.88 0.34 -11.95
CA ASN A 329 -17.04 1.70 -12.47
C ASN A 329 -17.93 2.58 -11.62
N GLU A 330 -18.50 2.10 -10.52
CA GLU A 330 -19.29 2.88 -9.60
C GLU A 330 -18.43 3.63 -8.61
N SER A 331 -18.95 4.73 -8.09
CA SER A 331 -18.27 5.51 -7.06
C SER A 331 -18.28 4.80 -5.72
N VAL A 332 -17.14 4.77 -5.05
CA VAL A 332 -17.01 4.17 -3.71
C VAL A 332 -17.64 5.10 -2.66
N SER A 333 -18.62 4.60 -1.92
CA SER A 333 -19.29 5.35 -0.83
C SER A 333 -18.72 5.02 0.56
N ASN A 334 -18.31 3.76 0.79
CA ASN A 334 -17.70 3.30 2.04
C ASN A 334 -16.52 2.39 1.71
N PRO A 335 -15.31 2.95 1.60
CA PRO A 335 -14.22 2.27 0.94
C PRO A 335 -13.55 1.16 1.77
N TRP A 336 -13.72 1.14 3.10
CA TRP A 336 -13.02 0.17 3.95
C TRP A 336 -13.65 0.03 5.34
N VAL A 337 -13.42 -1.13 5.94
CA VAL A 337 -13.80 -1.43 7.33
C VAL A 337 -12.62 -2.09 8.04
N THR A 338 -12.44 -1.77 9.31
CA THR A 338 -11.46 -2.42 10.17
C THR A 338 -12.12 -2.84 11.48
N TYR A 339 -11.91 -4.10 11.86
CA TYR A 339 -12.35 -4.67 13.13
C TYR A 339 -11.16 -5.20 13.90
N ILE A 340 -11.05 -4.89 15.20
CA ILE A 340 -9.85 -5.13 15.98
C ILE A 340 -10.15 -5.99 17.20
N LYS A 341 -9.32 -7.01 17.43
CA LYS A 341 -9.26 -7.78 18.67
C LYS A 341 -7.88 -7.61 19.29
N LYS A 342 -7.81 -7.00 20.46
CA LYS A 342 -6.57 -6.93 21.26
C LYS A 342 -6.50 -8.12 22.21
N SER A 343 -5.30 -8.63 22.43
CA SER A 343 -5.06 -9.65 23.44
C SER A 343 -4.91 -9.00 24.81
N ASP A 344 -5.56 -9.57 25.84
CA ASP A 344 -5.42 -9.18 27.23
C ASP A 344 -4.15 -9.78 27.87
N SER A 345 -3.66 -10.88 27.31
CA SER A 345 -2.52 -11.64 27.84
C SER A 345 -1.62 -12.16 26.72
N PRO A 346 -0.94 -11.26 25.96
CA PRO A 346 -0.01 -11.70 24.93
C PRO A 346 1.25 -12.31 25.52
N GLU A 347 1.85 -13.27 24.81
CA GLU A 347 3.10 -13.92 25.22
C GLU A 347 4.26 -12.91 25.33
N HIS A 348 4.39 -12.05 24.34
CA HIS A 348 5.36 -10.94 24.33
C HIS A 348 4.61 -9.61 24.21
N LYS A 349 4.74 -8.75 25.22
CA LYS A 349 4.00 -7.50 25.27
C LYS A 349 4.67 -6.40 24.44
N ILE A 350 3.87 -5.63 23.73
CA ILE A 350 4.28 -4.31 23.23
C ILE A 350 4.41 -3.40 24.46
N SER A 351 5.61 -2.90 24.70
CA SER A 351 5.91 -2.06 25.87
C SER A 351 5.41 -0.63 25.72
N ASP A 352 5.41 -0.12 24.51
CA ASP A 352 4.99 1.24 24.17
C ASP A 352 3.63 1.22 23.47
N MET A 353 2.60 1.70 24.15
CA MET A 353 1.23 1.74 23.61
C MET A 353 1.07 2.71 22.45
N THR A 354 1.93 3.73 22.32
CA THR A 354 1.91 4.68 21.20
C THR A 354 2.11 3.96 19.86
N VAL A 355 2.82 2.84 19.89
CA VAL A 355 3.02 1.95 18.75
C VAL A 355 1.70 1.42 18.18
N LEU A 356 0.78 0.98 19.04
CA LEU A 356 -0.54 0.49 18.58
C LEU A 356 -1.41 1.65 18.08
N ASP A 357 -1.29 2.82 18.69
CA ASP A 357 -2.04 4.01 18.30
C ASP A 357 -1.56 4.52 16.93
N SER A 358 -0.26 4.51 16.65
CA SER A 358 0.27 4.88 15.32
C SER A 358 -0.21 3.92 14.22
N ILE A 359 -0.24 2.62 14.50
CA ILE A 359 -0.80 1.61 13.57
C ILE A 359 -2.28 1.89 13.32
N LEU A 360 -3.06 2.11 14.39
CA LEU A 360 -4.48 2.39 14.28
C LEU A 360 -4.75 3.67 13.48
N ASN A 361 -4.00 4.74 13.73
CA ASN A 361 -4.08 5.99 12.97
C ASN A 361 -3.78 5.77 11.49
N SER A 362 -2.77 4.97 11.15
CA SER A 362 -2.44 4.64 9.77
C SER A 362 -3.54 3.82 9.10
N ILE A 363 -4.13 2.85 9.79
CA ILE A 363 -5.24 2.04 9.27
C ILE A 363 -6.48 2.92 9.04
N THR A 364 -6.87 3.75 10.00
CA THR A 364 -8.06 4.61 9.90
C THR A 364 -7.97 5.62 8.76
N ARG A 365 -6.77 5.92 8.28
CA ARG A 365 -6.51 6.81 7.14
C ARG A 365 -6.09 6.04 5.88
N TYR A 366 -6.31 4.74 5.81
CA TYR A 366 -5.81 3.92 4.71
C TYR A 366 -6.27 4.42 3.33
N SER A 367 -7.53 4.82 3.19
CA SER A 367 -8.08 5.32 1.92
C SER A 367 -7.77 6.80 1.64
N VAL A 368 -7.12 7.49 2.55
CA VAL A 368 -6.80 8.91 2.39
C VAL A 368 -5.44 9.04 1.71
N ILE A 369 -5.48 9.35 0.42
CA ILE A 369 -4.29 9.69 -0.35
C ILE A 369 -4.16 11.23 -0.31
N PRO A 370 -3.02 11.77 0.13
CA PRO A 370 -2.84 13.22 0.18
C PRO A 370 -2.89 13.83 -1.21
N LYS A 371 -3.33 15.08 -1.30
CA LYS A 371 -3.34 15.82 -2.58
C LYS A 371 -1.92 16.15 -3.06
N GLU A 372 -1.01 16.29 -2.10
CA GLU A 372 0.40 16.55 -2.33
C GLU A 372 1.22 15.99 -1.16
N ILE A 373 2.44 15.52 -1.42
CA ILE A 373 3.49 15.18 -0.47
C ILE A 373 4.76 15.84 -0.94
#